data_be1076955e6765badc59dce2ab2f084a
#
_entry.id   be1076955e6765badc59dce2ab2f084a
#
_cell.length_a   1.000
_cell.length_b   1.000
_cell.length_c   1.000
_cell.angle_alpha   90.00
_cell.angle_beta   90.00
_cell.angle_gamma   90.00
#
_symmetry.space_group_name_H-M   'P 1'
#
loop_
_entity.id
_entity.type
_entity.pdbx_description
1 polymer ?
#
loop_
_entity_poly.entity_id
_entity_poly.type
_entity_poly.pdbx_seq_one_letter_code
_entity_poly.pdbx_strand_id
1 'polypeptide(L)'
;MNCHSESPVTSESSKPFANYVLDFNSATDAALQSRLESIDGELRSRLNIAPHQTAVGILDLNSLRLAMIDPDRIEYAASVAKVGILLAYFQLHPDAAQHIDPTVRHELGLMAKASSNEMAAKYSQAMGLKQIQAVLDSYHFYDANHGGGIWVGKHYGKGTERYGDPVGNNSHGATVRQMLRYFLMLEQGKLVSPEASRTMREIFESPDIPHDNIKFVKGLQGRDVRIIRKWGTWEEWLHDTAIISGPARHYILVGLTHHPKGDEYLEQLGPKVDDIMSGK
;
A
#
# COMPACT_ATOMS: atom_id res chain seq x y z
N MET A 1 45.79 26.84 25.09
CA MET A 1 45.53 26.42 23.70
C MET A 1 44.68 25.17 23.77
N ASN A 2 43.35 25.33 23.64
CA ASN A 2 42.40 24.18 23.63
C ASN A 2 41.99 23.97 22.17
N CYS A 3 42.49 22.90 21.59
CA CYS A 3 41.99 22.44 20.29
C CYS A 3 40.67 21.69 20.52
N HIS A 4 39.54 22.29 20.13
CA HIS A 4 38.30 21.59 19.96
C HIS A 4 38.36 20.87 18.61
N SER A 5 38.43 19.55 18.65
CA SER A 5 38.23 18.70 17.48
C SER A 5 36.72 18.62 17.21
N GLU A 6 36.26 19.33 16.18
CA GLU A 6 34.93 19.12 15.61
C GLU A 6 34.91 17.75 14.95
N SER A 7 34.04 16.87 15.44
CA SER A 7 33.75 15.59 14.79
C SER A 7 33.00 15.90 13.47
N PRO A 8 33.33 15.23 12.36
CA PRO A 8 32.63 15.43 11.11
C PRO A 8 31.18 14.96 11.24
N VAL A 9 30.23 15.87 11.01
CA VAL A 9 28.82 15.54 10.80
C VAL A 9 28.76 14.67 9.54
N THR A 10 28.55 13.38 9.72
CA THR A 10 28.26 12.48 8.60
C THR A 10 26.96 12.94 7.95
N SER A 11 27.06 13.46 6.72
CA SER A 11 25.89 13.74 5.89
C SER A 11 25.13 12.44 5.69
N GLU A 12 23.92 12.34 6.29
CA GLU A 12 22.95 11.32 5.87
C GLU A 12 22.70 11.51 4.37
N SER A 13 23.16 10.57 3.56
CA SER A 13 22.86 10.56 2.14
C SER A 13 21.34 10.53 2.01
N SER A 14 20.75 11.56 1.44
CA SER A 14 19.30 11.64 1.26
C SER A 14 18.83 10.42 0.47
N LYS A 15 17.83 9.70 1.02
CA LYS A 15 17.24 8.52 0.35
C LYS A 15 16.79 8.89 -1.06
N PRO A 16 17.09 8.12 -2.12
CA PRO A 16 16.79 8.47 -3.51
C PRO A 16 15.32 8.87 -3.71
N PHE A 17 14.40 8.21 -3.01
CA PHE A 17 12.97 8.45 -3.13
C PHE A 17 12.44 9.64 -2.33
N ALA A 18 13.25 10.31 -1.48
CA ALA A 18 12.77 11.35 -0.55
C ALA A 18 11.99 12.48 -1.23
N ASN A 19 12.39 12.88 -2.44
CA ASN A 19 11.75 13.94 -3.22
C ASN A 19 11.05 13.43 -4.50
N TYR A 20 10.98 12.11 -4.70
CA TYR A 20 10.31 11.54 -5.86
C TYR A 20 8.80 11.80 -5.78
N VAL A 21 8.20 12.21 -6.89
CA VAL A 21 6.75 12.41 -7.02
C VAL A 21 6.22 11.38 -8.02
N LEU A 22 5.30 10.56 -7.57
CA LEU A 22 4.54 9.67 -8.45
C LEU A 22 3.19 10.32 -8.76
N ASP A 23 2.96 10.64 -10.02
CA ASP A 23 1.73 11.24 -10.54
C ASP A 23 1.27 10.58 -11.85
N PHE A 24 0.27 11.16 -12.50
CA PHE A 24 -0.25 10.63 -13.77
C PHE A 24 0.70 10.82 -14.95
N ASN A 25 1.72 11.69 -14.84
CA ASN A 25 2.73 11.95 -15.86
C ASN A 25 4.02 11.14 -15.63
N SER A 26 4.10 10.39 -14.53
CA SER A 26 5.29 9.60 -14.21
C SER A 26 5.53 8.51 -15.26
N ALA A 27 6.69 8.59 -15.93
CA ALA A 27 7.08 7.64 -16.95
C ALA A 27 7.47 6.28 -16.36
N THR A 28 7.14 5.20 -17.03
CA THR A 28 7.62 3.86 -16.69
C THR A 28 9.03 3.62 -17.26
N ASP A 29 9.82 2.81 -16.55
CA ASP A 29 11.09 2.29 -17.06
C ASP A 29 10.82 1.16 -18.04
N ALA A 30 11.26 1.29 -19.28
CA ALA A 30 10.92 0.36 -20.36
C ALA A 30 11.39 -1.08 -20.08
N ALA A 31 12.57 -1.24 -19.46
CA ALA A 31 13.12 -2.56 -19.16
C ALA A 31 12.33 -3.25 -18.03
N LEU A 32 12.03 -2.51 -16.96
CA LEU A 32 11.23 -3.03 -15.84
C LEU A 32 9.78 -3.30 -16.28
N GLN A 33 9.20 -2.42 -17.13
CA GLN A 33 7.86 -2.59 -17.68
C GLN A 33 7.75 -3.88 -18.49
N SER A 34 8.68 -4.12 -19.40
CA SER A 34 8.72 -5.35 -20.21
C SER A 34 8.85 -6.62 -19.35
N ARG A 35 9.67 -6.57 -18.29
CA ARG A 35 9.79 -7.70 -17.35
C ARG A 35 8.50 -7.93 -16.57
N LEU A 36 7.85 -6.87 -16.08
CA LEU A 36 6.57 -6.98 -15.38
C LEU A 36 5.49 -7.56 -16.28
N GLU A 37 5.35 -7.07 -17.52
CA GLU A 37 4.40 -7.57 -18.49
C GLU A 37 4.63 -9.05 -18.84
N SER A 38 5.89 -9.46 -18.95
CA SER A 38 6.25 -10.86 -19.18
C SER A 38 5.84 -11.77 -18.01
N ILE A 39 6.11 -11.34 -16.75
CA ILE A 39 5.71 -12.07 -15.56
C ILE A 39 4.19 -12.17 -15.45
N ASP A 40 3.49 -11.05 -15.59
CA ASP A 40 2.02 -11.03 -15.55
C ASP A 40 1.41 -11.93 -16.63
N GLY A 41 1.89 -11.83 -17.85
CA GLY A 41 1.44 -12.65 -18.98
C GLY A 41 1.66 -14.15 -18.75
N GLU A 42 2.84 -14.55 -18.26
CA GLU A 42 3.14 -15.94 -17.92
C GLU A 42 2.20 -16.47 -16.81
N LEU A 43 2.05 -15.70 -15.72
CA LEU A 43 1.20 -16.09 -14.59
C LEU A 43 -0.27 -16.20 -14.99
N ARG A 44 -0.76 -15.20 -15.71
CA ARG A 44 -2.15 -15.22 -16.20
C ARG A 44 -2.41 -16.39 -17.14
N SER A 45 -1.53 -16.65 -18.08
CA SER A 45 -1.66 -17.79 -19.01
C SER A 45 -1.71 -19.12 -18.26
N ARG A 46 -0.82 -19.33 -17.29
CA ARG A 46 -0.76 -20.56 -16.50
C ARG A 46 -1.99 -20.76 -15.61
N LEU A 47 -2.53 -19.66 -15.04
CA LEU A 47 -3.66 -19.69 -14.12
C LEU A 47 -5.02 -19.53 -14.79
N ASN A 48 -5.03 -19.31 -16.10
CA ASN A 48 -6.23 -19.03 -16.90
C ASN A 48 -6.96 -17.74 -16.43
N ILE A 49 -6.19 -16.67 -16.18
CA ILE A 49 -6.67 -15.35 -15.79
C ILE A 49 -6.69 -14.42 -17.01
N ALA A 50 -7.82 -13.75 -17.25
CA ALA A 50 -7.91 -12.80 -18.37
C ALA A 50 -7.13 -11.51 -18.09
N PRO A 51 -6.65 -10.77 -19.13
CA PRO A 51 -5.85 -9.55 -18.93
C PRO A 51 -6.49 -8.49 -18.03
N HIS A 52 -7.80 -8.29 -18.14
CA HIS A 52 -8.54 -7.30 -17.36
C HIS A 52 -8.82 -7.73 -15.90
N GLN A 53 -8.35 -8.89 -15.47
CA GLN A 53 -8.55 -9.42 -14.12
C GLN A 53 -7.33 -9.21 -13.21
N THR A 54 -6.26 -8.61 -13.73
CA THR A 54 -5.08 -8.21 -12.96
C THR A 54 -4.76 -6.73 -13.18
N ALA A 55 -4.26 -6.07 -12.15
CA ALA A 55 -3.63 -4.77 -12.22
C ALA A 55 -2.42 -4.77 -11.27
N VAL A 56 -1.25 -4.38 -11.74
CA VAL A 56 0.01 -4.56 -11.01
C VAL A 56 0.87 -3.32 -11.10
N GLY A 57 1.59 -2.99 -10.03
CA GLY A 57 2.55 -1.91 -10.03
C GLY A 57 3.78 -2.20 -9.18
N ILE A 58 4.93 -1.75 -9.67
CA ILE A 58 6.22 -1.81 -8.97
C ILE A 58 6.85 -0.43 -8.99
N LEU A 59 7.34 0.01 -7.82
CA LEU A 59 8.23 1.17 -7.72
C LEU A 59 9.49 0.74 -6.94
N ASP A 60 10.63 0.72 -7.62
CA ASP A 60 11.94 0.51 -6.99
C ASP A 60 12.38 1.80 -6.28
N LEU A 61 12.45 1.79 -4.97
CA LEU A 61 12.81 2.96 -4.16
C LEU A 61 14.31 3.26 -4.16
N ASN A 62 15.14 2.33 -4.62
CA ASN A 62 16.58 2.56 -4.75
C ASN A 62 16.94 3.26 -6.07
N SER A 63 16.30 2.86 -7.18
CA SER A 63 16.60 3.38 -8.52
C SER A 63 15.51 4.28 -9.10
N LEU A 64 14.35 4.39 -8.45
CA LEU A 64 13.16 5.13 -8.88
C LEU A 64 12.53 4.60 -10.18
N ARG A 65 12.86 3.37 -10.56
CA ARG A 65 12.23 2.73 -11.74
C ARG A 65 10.81 2.32 -11.40
N LEU A 66 9.89 2.65 -12.31
CA LEU A 66 8.46 2.42 -12.20
C LEU A 66 7.98 1.50 -13.33
N ALA A 67 7.14 0.53 -13.00
CA ALA A 67 6.40 -0.27 -13.98
C ALA A 67 4.96 -0.50 -13.51
N MET A 68 3.99 -0.42 -14.41
CA MET A 68 2.58 -0.54 -14.05
C MET A 68 1.77 -1.17 -15.18
N ILE A 69 0.82 -2.02 -14.80
CA ILE A 69 -0.22 -2.60 -15.68
C ILE A 69 -1.56 -2.13 -15.15
N ASP A 70 -2.38 -1.52 -16.01
CA ASP A 70 -3.70 -0.97 -15.67
C ASP A 70 -3.69 -0.07 -14.41
N PRO A 71 -2.76 0.92 -14.32
CA PRO A 71 -2.49 1.65 -13.09
C PRO A 71 -3.66 2.46 -12.55
N ASP A 72 -4.55 2.91 -13.43
CA ASP A 72 -5.63 3.86 -13.11
C ASP A 72 -7.03 3.22 -13.23
N ARG A 73 -7.10 1.91 -13.47
CA ARG A 73 -8.35 1.18 -13.40
C ARG A 73 -8.75 0.96 -11.95
N ILE A 74 -9.91 1.51 -11.54
CA ILE A 74 -10.40 1.32 -10.19
C ILE A 74 -10.92 -0.11 -10.00
N GLU A 75 -10.47 -0.75 -8.92
CA GLU A 75 -10.93 -2.06 -8.50
C GLU A 75 -11.72 -1.95 -7.20
N TYR A 76 -12.64 -2.89 -6.96
CA TYR A 76 -13.22 -3.03 -5.63
C TYR A 76 -12.13 -3.48 -4.66
N ALA A 77 -11.75 -2.60 -3.72
CA ALA A 77 -10.53 -2.73 -2.94
C ALA A 77 -10.59 -3.73 -1.78
N ALA A 78 -11.76 -4.26 -1.45
CA ALA A 78 -11.95 -5.06 -0.23
C ALA A 78 -11.29 -4.34 0.98
N SER A 79 -10.41 -5.01 1.71
CA SER A 79 -9.75 -4.44 2.88
C SER A 79 -8.52 -3.59 2.59
N VAL A 80 -8.08 -3.46 1.34
CA VAL A 80 -6.93 -2.59 1.00
C VAL A 80 -7.25 -1.13 1.32
N ALA A 81 -8.49 -0.68 1.09
CA ALA A 81 -8.91 0.69 1.39
C ALA A 81 -8.83 1.09 2.89
N LYS A 82 -8.62 0.15 3.82
CA LYS A 82 -8.42 0.46 5.25
C LYS A 82 -7.19 1.34 5.52
N VAL A 83 -6.26 1.43 4.58
CA VAL A 83 -5.15 2.40 4.65
C VAL A 83 -5.66 3.84 4.72
N GLY A 84 -6.81 4.13 4.09
CA GLY A 84 -7.47 5.43 4.17
C GLY A 84 -8.05 5.72 5.55
N ILE A 85 -8.55 4.71 6.26
CA ILE A 85 -9.01 4.85 7.65
C ILE A 85 -7.83 5.15 8.58
N LEU A 86 -6.70 4.45 8.40
CA LEU A 86 -5.49 4.69 9.17
C LEU A 86 -4.95 6.11 8.95
N LEU A 87 -4.86 6.56 7.71
CA LEU A 87 -4.44 7.93 7.38
C LEU A 87 -5.37 8.96 8.01
N ALA A 88 -6.69 8.78 7.85
CA ALA A 88 -7.69 9.70 8.41
C ALA A 88 -7.60 9.77 9.94
N TYR A 89 -7.34 8.65 10.62
CA TYR A 89 -7.14 8.64 12.06
C TYR A 89 -6.01 9.60 12.48
N PHE A 90 -4.83 9.49 11.89
CA PHE A 90 -3.70 10.35 12.23
C PHE A 90 -3.89 11.80 11.78
N GLN A 91 -4.59 12.05 10.67
CA GLN A 91 -4.90 13.40 10.22
C GLN A 91 -5.86 14.13 11.17
N LEU A 92 -6.82 13.41 11.75
CA LEU A 92 -7.82 13.96 12.66
C LEU A 92 -7.36 13.97 14.13
N HIS A 93 -6.30 13.21 14.45
CA HIS A 93 -5.72 13.12 15.79
C HIS A 93 -4.19 13.37 15.72
N PRO A 94 -3.76 14.60 15.42
CA PRO A 94 -2.33 14.90 15.19
C PRO A 94 -1.43 14.58 16.39
N ASP A 95 -1.95 14.69 17.62
CA ASP A 95 -1.19 14.36 18.83
C ASP A 95 -0.90 12.86 18.95
N ALA A 96 -1.68 12.00 18.29
CA ALA A 96 -1.47 10.55 18.28
C ALA A 96 -0.13 10.15 17.63
N ALA A 97 0.47 11.02 16.83
CA ALA A 97 1.80 10.77 16.27
C ALA A 97 2.88 10.61 17.36
N GLN A 98 2.73 11.32 18.46
CA GLN A 98 3.68 11.32 19.58
C GLN A 98 3.17 10.56 20.82
N HIS A 99 1.87 10.55 21.04
CA HIS A 99 1.22 10.08 22.27
C HIS A 99 0.03 9.16 21.98
N ILE A 100 0.22 8.16 21.10
CA ILE A 100 -0.85 7.19 20.84
C ILE A 100 -1.07 6.28 22.05
N ASP A 101 -2.32 6.16 22.50
CA ASP A 101 -2.72 5.21 23.53
C ASP A 101 -2.35 3.77 23.10
N PRO A 102 -1.74 2.95 23.97
CA PRO A 102 -1.35 1.59 23.62
C PRO A 102 -2.50 0.71 23.13
N THR A 103 -3.71 0.86 23.66
CA THR A 103 -4.90 0.12 23.22
C THR A 103 -5.28 0.54 21.81
N VAL A 104 -5.32 1.84 21.53
CA VAL A 104 -5.60 2.38 20.19
C VAL A 104 -4.55 1.91 19.19
N ARG A 105 -3.26 1.94 19.57
CA ARG A 105 -2.17 1.43 18.74
C ARG A 105 -2.36 -0.04 18.35
N HIS A 106 -2.70 -0.87 19.33
CA HIS A 106 -2.98 -2.29 19.09
C HIS A 106 -4.19 -2.50 18.18
N GLU A 107 -5.29 -1.80 18.44
CA GLU A 107 -6.51 -1.86 17.61
C GLU A 107 -6.27 -1.43 16.16
N LEU A 108 -5.52 -0.34 15.95
CA LEU A 108 -5.10 0.09 14.61
C LEU A 108 -4.17 -0.95 13.95
N GLY A 109 -3.33 -1.62 14.73
CA GLY A 109 -2.52 -2.76 14.29
C GLY A 109 -3.38 -3.93 13.82
N LEU A 110 -4.41 -4.29 14.59
CA LEU A 110 -5.39 -5.32 14.19
C LEU A 110 -6.10 -4.94 12.89
N MET A 111 -6.47 -3.68 12.71
CA MET A 111 -7.06 -3.19 11.44
C MET A 111 -6.07 -3.24 10.28
N ALA A 112 -4.87 -2.73 10.47
CA ALA A 112 -3.88 -2.60 9.40
C ALA A 112 -3.27 -3.95 9.03
N LYS A 113 -2.78 -4.72 9.99
CA LYS A 113 -1.99 -5.93 9.78
C LYS A 113 -2.85 -7.20 9.70
N ALA A 114 -3.75 -7.42 10.67
CA ALA A 114 -4.66 -8.57 10.68
C ALA A 114 -5.98 -8.30 9.93
N SER A 115 -6.14 -7.12 9.37
CA SER A 115 -7.32 -6.76 8.56
C SER A 115 -8.67 -6.82 9.29
N SER A 116 -8.70 -6.59 10.62
CA SER A 116 -9.92 -6.60 11.43
C SER A 116 -11.01 -5.69 10.85
N ASN A 117 -12.18 -6.26 10.55
CA ASN A 117 -13.36 -5.51 10.13
C ASN A 117 -14.01 -4.79 11.31
N GLU A 118 -13.94 -5.37 12.50
CA GLU A 118 -14.46 -4.76 13.73
C GLU A 118 -13.75 -3.43 14.03
N MET A 119 -12.42 -3.44 14.01
CA MET A 119 -11.65 -2.23 14.24
C MET A 119 -11.83 -1.21 13.11
N ALA A 120 -11.91 -1.66 11.87
CA ALA A 120 -12.20 -0.77 10.74
C ALA A 120 -13.60 -0.13 10.87
N ALA A 121 -14.60 -0.87 11.31
CA ALA A 121 -15.94 -0.34 11.59
C ALA A 121 -15.91 0.68 12.74
N LYS A 122 -15.27 0.33 13.86
CA LYS A 122 -15.12 1.21 15.03
C LYS A 122 -14.56 2.57 14.63
N TYR A 123 -13.41 2.58 13.97
CA TYR A 123 -12.71 3.82 13.62
C TYR A 123 -13.40 4.59 12.49
N SER A 124 -13.90 3.90 11.46
CA SER A 124 -14.63 4.59 10.39
C SER A 124 -15.95 5.19 10.86
N GLN A 125 -16.66 4.54 11.79
CA GLN A 125 -17.88 5.11 12.40
C GLN A 125 -17.57 6.31 13.29
N ALA A 126 -16.52 6.23 14.10
CA ALA A 126 -16.10 7.33 14.97
C ALA A 126 -15.72 8.60 14.18
N MET A 127 -15.05 8.46 13.05
CA MET A 127 -14.63 9.58 12.21
C MET A 127 -15.69 10.03 11.20
N GLY A 128 -16.52 9.10 10.71
CA GLY A 128 -17.48 9.35 9.63
C GLY A 128 -16.87 9.24 8.22
N LEU A 129 -17.62 8.61 7.30
CA LEU A 129 -17.14 8.32 5.94
C LEU A 129 -16.78 9.58 5.15
N LYS A 130 -17.57 10.65 5.31
CA LYS A 130 -17.30 11.93 4.61
C LYS A 130 -16.00 12.58 5.06
N GLN A 131 -15.67 12.49 6.35
CA GLN A 131 -14.40 13.01 6.86
C GLN A 131 -13.21 12.20 6.36
N ILE A 132 -13.32 10.87 6.35
CA ILE A 132 -12.30 9.98 5.80
C ILE A 132 -12.06 10.34 4.33
N GLN A 133 -13.12 10.50 3.54
CA GLN A 133 -12.98 10.87 2.12
C GLN A 133 -12.38 12.27 1.95
N ALA A 134 -12.77 13.25 2.75
CA ALA A 134 -12.16 14.58 2.72
C ALA A 134 -10.65 14.55 2.99
N VAL A 135 -10.19 13.67 3.88
CA VAL A 135 -8.75 13.45 4.09
C VAL A 135 -8.11 12.85 2.84
N LEU A 136 -8.68 11.79 2.26
CA LEU A 136 -8.15 11.18 1.04
C LEU A 136 -8.09 12.18 -0.13
N ASP A 137 -9.10 13.03 -0.28
CA ASP A 137 -9.17 14.07 -1.31
C ASP A 137 -8.09 15.13 -1.10
N SER A 138 -7.78 15.50 0.15
CA SER A 138 -6.72 16.48 0.47
C SER A 138 -5.32 16.00 0.05
N TYR A 139 -5.11 14.69 -0.05
CA TYR A 139 -3.90 14.06 -0.58
C TYR A 139 -4.00 13.72 -2.07
N HIS A 140 -5.10 14.05 -2.72
CA HIS A 140 -5.38 13.65 -4.11
C HIS A 140 -5.27 12.13 -4.32
N PHE A 141 -5.71 11.34 -3.34
CA PHE A 141 -5.76 9.88 -3.45
C PHE A 141 -6.98 9.36 -4.21
N TYR A 142 -7.90 10.26 -4.55
CA TYR A 142 -9.01 9.98 -5.45
C TYR A 142 -9.14 11.08 -6.51
N ASP A 143 -9.24 10.70 -7.77
CA ASP A 143 -9.50 11.61 -8.90
C ASP A 143 -10.38 10.93 -9.94
N ALA A 144 -11.65 11.35 -10.00
CA ALA A 144 -12.61 10.77 -10.94
C ALA A 144 -12.23 10.98 -12.41
N ASN A 145 -11.48 12.04 -12.74
CA ASN A 145 -11.04 12.31 -14.11
C ASN A 145 -9.89 11.40 -14.56
N HIS A 146 -9.24 10.73 -13.60
CA HIS A 146 -8.11 9.84 -13.83
C HIS A 146 -8.36 8.42 -13.31
N GLY A 147 -9.58 7.93 -13.44
CA GLY A 147 -9.91 6.54 -13.15
C GLY A 147 -10.20 6.22 -11.68
N GLY A 148 -10.23 7.21 -10.80
CA GLY A 148 -10.58 7.03 -9.38
C GLY A 148 -9.36 6.96 -8.46
N GLY A 149 -9.38 6.04 -7.49
CA GLY A 149 -8.31 5.95 -6.49
C GLY A 149 -8.76 5.24 -5.21
N ILE A 150 -8.21 5.68 -4.06
CA ILE A 150 -8.56 5.11 -2.76
C ILE A 150 -9.89 5.69 -2.30
N TRP A 151 -10.88 4.82 -2.07
CA TRP A 151 -12.22 5.18 -1.66
C TRP A 151 -12.69 4.37 -0.45
N VAL A 152 -13.25 5.04 0.56
CA VAL A 152 -13.85 4.42 1.74
C VAL A 152 -15.29 4.93 1.86
N GLY A 153 -16.20 4.30 1.16
CA GLY A 153 -17.61 4.73 1.07
C GLY A 153 -18.59 3.87 1.87
N LYS A 154 -18.10 2.96 2.71
CA LYS A 154 -18.93 2.14 3.60
C LYS A 154 -18.15 1.77 4.86
N HIS A 155 -18.83 1.69 5.98
CA HIS A 155 -18.25 1.05 7.18
C HIS A 155 -18.07 -0.45 6.96
N TYR A 156 -16.98 -1.01 7.49
CA TYR A 156 -16.73 -2.45 7.42
C TYR A 156 -17.68 -3.20 8.35
N GLY A 157 -18.22 -4.32 7.86
CA GLY A 157 -19.23 -5.10 8.58
C GLY A 157 -20.66 -4.82 8.13
N LYS A 158 -21.64 -5.15 8.98
CA LYS A 158 -23.07 -4.95 8.72
C LYS A 158 -23.44 -3.48 8.97
N GLY A 159 -23.44 -2.70 7.94
CA GLY A 159 -23.86 -1.30 7.99
C GLY A 159 -24.69 -0.95 6.76
N THR A 160 -25.54 0.05 6.89
CA THR A 160 -26.46 0.46 5.84
C THR A 160 -25.97 1.66 5.04
N GLU A 161 -25.16 2.54 5.66
CA GLU A 161 -24.63 3.72 4.99
C GLU A 161 -23.59 3.31 3.96
N ARG A 162 -23.81 3.72 2.70
CA ARG A 162 -22.94 3.42 1.57
C ARG A 162 -22.93 4.57 0.58
N TYR A 163 -21.76 5.04 0.27
CA TYR A 163 -21.47 5.97 -0.82
C TYR A 163 -20.58 5.27 -1.84
N GLY A 164 -21.11 4.96 -3.02
CA GLY A 164 -20.32 4.41 -4.11
C GLY A 164 -19.31 5.42 -4.63
N ASP A 165 -18.13 4.96 -5.05
CA ASP A 165 -17.19 5.86 -5.71
C ASP A 165 -17.76 6.37 -7.05
N PRO A 166 -17.42 7.61 -7.45
CA PRO A 166 -17.99 8.21 -8.66
C PRO A 166 -17.67 7.51 -9.98
N VAL A 167 -16.63 6.71 -10.06
CA VAL A 167 -16.18 6.04 -11.29
C VAL A 167 -16.77 4.64 -11.40
N GLY A 168 -16.54 3.80 -10.39
CA GLY A 168 -16.91 2.37 -10.42
C GLY A 168 -18.11 2.02 -9.54
N ASN A 169 -18.65 3.00 -8.81
CA ASN A 169 -19.71 2.79 -7.81
C ASN A 169 -19.31 1.72 -6.75
N ASN A 170 -18.02 1.58 -6.47
CA ASN A 170 -17.53 0.67 -5.44
C ASN A 170 -17.77 1.26 -4.03
N SER A 171 -18.11 0.40 -3.06
CA SER A 171 -18.14 0.83 -1.66
C SER A 171 -16.75 1.06 -1.07
N HIS A 172 -15.75 0.39 -1.60
CA HIS A 172 -14.34 0.57 -1.32
C HIS A 172 -13.58 0.47 -2.64
N GLY A 173 -12.75 1.44 -2.95
CA GLY A 173 -12.01 1.48 -4.21
C GLY A 173 -10.51 1.58 -4.00
N ALA A 174 -9.74 1.06 -4.95
CA ALA A 174 -8.31 1.32 -5.07
C ALA A 174 -7.87 1.25 -6.53
N THR A 175 -6.85 2.04 -6.88
CA THR A 175 -6.07 1.90 -8.11
C THR A 175 -4.63 1.58 -7.76
N VAL A 176 -3.92 0.93 -8.67
CA VAL A 176 -2.50 0.59 -8.50
C VAL A 176 -1.67 1.85 -8.24
N ARG A 177 -1.83 2.90 -9.04
CA ARG A 177 -1.09 4.15 -8.90
C ARG A 177 -1.28 4.78 -7.53
N GLN A 178 -2.51 4.87 -7.04
CA GLN A 178 -2.77 5.54 -5.77
C GLN A 178 -2.28 4.70 -4.58
N MET A 179 -2.28 3.38 -4.68
CA MET A 179 -1.67 2.52 -3.67
C MET A 179 -0.14 2.64 -3.66
N LEU A 180 0.51 2.70 -4.83
CA LEU A 180 1.95 3.00 -4.93
C LEU A 180 2.27 4.36 -4.30
N ARG A 181 1.45 5.40 -4.58
CA ARG A 181 1.61 6.75 -3.99
C ARG A 181 1.45 6.72 -2.48
N TYR A 182 0.45 6.03 -1.95
CA TYR A 182 0.24 5.94 -0.50
C TYR A 182 1.48 5.39 0.20
N PHE A 183 1.99 4.25 -0.24
CA PHE A 183 3.16 3.63 0.36
C PHE A 183 4.45 4.42 0.12
N LEU A 184 4.59 5.08 -1.02
CA LEU A 184 5.70 6.00 -1.27
C LEU A 184 5.68 7.17 -0.28
N MET A 185 4.54 7.83 -0.10
CA MET A 185 4.40 8.95 0.84
C MET A 185 4.59 8.51 2.30
N LEU A 186 4.19 7.29 2.64
CA LEU A 186 4.47 6.68 3.96
C LEU A 186 5.99 6.56 4.17
N GLU A 187 6.74 6.02 3.21
CA GLU A 187 8.20 5.89 3.28
C GLU A 187 8.94 7.23 3.26
N GLN A 188 8.37 8.22 2.60
CA GLN A 188 8.89 9.59 2.57
C GLN A 188 8.65 10.39 3.85
N GLY A 189 7.79 9.90 4.76
CA GLY A 189 7.38 10.68 5.93
C GLY A 189 6.40 11.83 5.57
N LYS A 190 5.65 11.70 4.48
CA LYS A 190 4.76 12.76 3.94
C LYS A 190 3.27 12.53 4.22
N LEU A 191 2.91 11.48 4.93
CA LEU A 191 1.55 11.29 5.40
C LEU A 191 1.41 11.94 6.78
N VAL A 192 0.61 13.00 6.87
CA VAL A 192 0.36 13.87 8.04
C VAL A 192 1.63 14.62 8.49
N SER A 193 2.60 13.89 9.02
CA SER A 193 3.92 14.39 9.44
C SER A 193 4.95 13.27 9.37
N PRO A 194 6.26 13.55 9.45
CA PRO A 194 7.29 12.52 9.56
C PRO A 194 7.05 11.57 10.75
N GLU A 195 6.63 12.09 11.89
CA GLU A 195 6.32 11.32 13.10
C GLU A 195 5.11 10.42 12.89
N ALA A 196 4.02 10.96 12.33
CA ALA A 196 2.81 10.20 12.03
C ALA A 196 3.08 9.07 11.01
N SER A 197 3.83 9.37 9.95
CA SER A 197 4.24 8.36 8.96
C SER A 197 5.06 7.24 9.61
N ARG A 198 6.00 7.59 10.50
CA ARG A 198 6.77 6.60 11.26
C ARG A 198 5.86 5.74 12.14
N THR A 199 4.93 6.35 12.90
CA THR A 199 4.00 5.62 13.77
C THR A 199 3.06 4.73 12.97
N MET A 200 2.53 5.20 11.82
CA MET A 200 1.73 4.37 10.91
C MET A 200 2.53 3.18 10.38
N ARG A 201 3.79 3.40 10.00
CA ARG A 201 4.69 2.32 9.57
C ARG A 201 4.88 1.27 10.65
N GLU A 202 5.17 1.69 11.88
CA GLU A 202 5.32 0.81 13.04
C GLU A 202 4.03 0.04 13.37
N ILE A 203 2.85 0.61 13.10
CA ILE A 203 1.56 -0.08 13.22
C ILE A 203 1.45 -1.22 12.21
N PHE A 204 1.85 -1.03 10.96
CA PHE A 204 1.93 -2.13 9.99
C PHE A 204 2.96 -3.21 10.37
N GLU A 205 3.99 -2.85 11.12
CA GLU A 205 5.06 -3.75 11.56
C GLU A 205 4.79 -4.40 12.93
N SER A 206 3.71 -4.02 13.63
CA SER A 206 3.37 -4.51 15.00
C SER A 206 3.86 -5.95 15.26
N PRO A 207 4.84 -6.15 16.16
CA PRO A 207 5.50 -7.45 16.31
C PRO A 207 4.61 -8.50 16.99
N ASP A 208 3.64 -8.06 17.77
CA ASP A 208 2.64 -8.86 18.48
C ASP A 208 1.49 -9.35 17.58
N ILE A 209 1.39 -8.84 16.36
CA ILE A 209 0.38 -9.25 15.38
C ILE A 209 1.10 -9.94 14.22
N PRO A 210 0.94 -11.26 14.03
CA PRO A 210 1.57 -11.96 12.93
C PRO A 210 0.98 -11.54 11.57
N HIS A 211 1.75 -11.66 10.52
CA HIS A 211 1.20 -11.62 9.17
C HIS A 211 0.43 -12.90 8.85
N ASP A 212 -0.73 -12.76 8.19
CA ASP A 212 -1.38 -13.89 7.56
C ASP A 212 -0.47 -14.47 6.47
N ASN A 213 -0.27 -15.79 6.52
CA ASN A 213 0.60 -16.50 5.59
C ASN A 213 -0.12 -16.79 4.27
N ILE A 214 -0.42 -15.72 3.54
CA ILE A 214 -1.10 -15.73 2.23
C ILE A 214 -0.43 -14.76 1.27
N LYS A 215 -0.67 -14.91 -0.03
CA LYS A 215 -0.30 -13.94 -1.07
C LYS A 215 1.21 -13.62 -1.05
N PHE A 216 1.60 -12.36 -1.02
CA PHE A 216 3.02 -11.96 -1.02
C PHE A 216 3.81 -12.55 0.15
N VAL A 217 3.23 -12.60 1.35
CA VAL A 217 3.95 -13.17 2.51
C VAL A 217 4.24 -14.65 2.29
N LYS A 218 3.28 -15.42 1.79
CA LYS A 218 3.49 -16.84 1.50
C LYS A 218 4.52 -17.05 0.38
N GLY A 219 4.42 -16.25 -0.69
CA GLY A 219 5.36 -16.33 -1.81
C GLY A 219 6.80 -15.95 -1.45
N LEU A 220 6.97 -15.05 -0.48
CA LEU A 220 8.28 -14.56 -0.05
C LEU A 220 8.85 -15.33 1.15
N GLN A 221 8.22 -16.42 1.59
CA GLN A 221 8.75 -17.25 2.66
C GLN A 221 10.19 -17.74 2.36
N GLY A 222 11.04 -17.69 3.39
CA GLY A 222 12.43 -18.09 3.30
C GLY A 222 13.35 -17.05 2.64
N ARG A 223 12.82 -15.90 2.22
CA ARG A 223 13.61 -14.76 1.74
C ARG A 223 13.93 -13.81 2.90
N ASP A 224 15.12 -13.23 2.87
CA ASP A 224 15.52 -12.20 3.84
C ASP A 224 14.88 -10.86 3.46
N VAL A 225 13.61 -10.67 3.86
CA VAL A 225 12.81 -9.47 3.59
C VAL A 225 11.96 -9.08 4.80
N ARG A 226 11.79 -7.77 4.98
CA ARG A 226 10.74 -7.15 5.80
C ARG A 226 9.60 -6.75 4.90
N ILE A 227 8.39 -6.95 5.37
CA ILE A 227 7.16 -6.68 4.61
C ILE A 227 6.26 -5.79 5.44
N ILE A 228 5.92 -4.62 4.92
CA ILE A 228 4.87 -3.73 5.40
C ILE A 228 3.75 -3.82 4.38
N ARG A 229 2.57 -4.30 4.79
CA ARG A 229 1.53 -4.57 3.78
C ARG A 229 0.13 -4.29 4.26
N LYS A 230 -0.75 -4.08 3.27
CA LYS A 230 -2.20 -4.21 3.44
C LYS A 230 -2.76 -5.12 2.36
N TRP A 231 -3.35 -6.23 2.80
CA TRP A 231 -4.05 -7.16 1.92
C TRP A 231 -5.56 -6.96 1.98
N GLY A 232 -6.27 -7.43 0.95
CA GLY A 232 -7.72 -7.44 0.86
C GLY A 232 -8.24 -8.74 0.27
N THR A 233 -9.39 -9.21 0.77
CA THR A 233 -10.11 -10.37 0.27
C THR A 233 -11.60 -10.14 0.41
N TRP A 234 -12.33 -10.32 -0.68
CA TRP A 234 -13.78 -10.38 -0.73
C TRP A 234 -14.22 -11.15 -1.98
N GLU A 235 -14.83 -12.32 -1.81
CA GLU A 235 -15.15 -13.20 -2.93
C GLU A 235 -13.92 -13.46 -3.82
N GLU A 236 -13.98 -13.12 -5.10
CA GLU A 236 -12.88 -13.24 -6.05
C GLU A 236 -11.97 -12.00 -6.14
N TRP A 237 -12.25 -10.94 -5.35
CA TRP A 237 -11.38 -9.77 -5.21
C TRP A 237 -10.28 -10.07 -4.20
N LEU A 238 -9.11 -10.34 -4.71
CA LEU A 238 -7.95 -10.81 -3.94
C LEU A 238 -6.76 -9.89 -4.21
N HIS A 239 -6.33 -9.14 -3.19
CA HIS A 239 -5.35 -8.06 -3.34
C HIS A 239 -4.23 -8.17 -2.33
N ASP A 240 -3.05 -7.68 -2.71
CA ASP A 240 -1.96 -7.40 -1.77
C ASP A 240 -1.17 -6.17 -2.21
N THR A 241 -0.78 -5.34 -1.25
CA THR A 241 -0.04 -4.10 -1.48
C THR A 241 1.02 -3.97 -0.40
N ALA A 242 2.29 -3.85 -0.78
CA ALA A 242 3.38 -3.97 0.17
C ALA A 242 4.58 -3.08 -0.15
N ILE A 243 5.25 -2.62 0.91
CA ILE A 243 6.65 -2.24 0.87
C ILE A 243 7.46 -3.48 1.25
N ILE A 244 8.43 -3.83 0.44
CA ILE A 244 9.30 -4.97 0.63
C ILE A 244 10.74 -4.46 0.67
N SER A 245 11.47 -4.76 1.73
CA SER A 245 12.85 -4.33 1.93
C SER A 245 13.73 -5.47 2.43
N GLY A 246 14.98 -5.47 2.00
CA GLY A 246 15.98 -6.46 2.37
C GLY A 246 17.35 -6.09 1.80
N PRO A 247 18.35 -6.94 1.91
CA PRO A 247 19.67 -6.67 1.34
C PRO A 247 19.56 -6.32 -0.15
N ALA A 248 20.11 -5.16 -0.53
CA ALA A 248 20.19 -4.62 -1.89
C ALA A 248 18.84 -4.33 -2.57
N ARG A 249 17.69 -4.41 -1.86
CA ARG A 249 16.36 -4.11 -2.43
C ARG A 249 15.47 -3.34 -1.49
N HIS A 250 14.72 -2.39 -2.04
CA HIS A 250 13.68 -1.64 -1.36
C HIS A 250 12.67 -1.18 -2.41
N TYR A 251 11.48 -1.75 -2.41
CA TYR A 251 10.50 -1.49 -3.45
C TYR A 251 9.07 -1.59 -2.91
N ILE A 252 8.13 -0.99 -3.65
CA ILE A 252 6.70 -1.12 -3.42
C ILE A 252 6.13 -2.03 -4.51
N LEU A 253 5.32 -3.01 -4.11
CA LEU A 253 4.60 -3.91 -4.99
C LEU A 253 3.11 -3.84 -4.69
N VAL A 254 2.32 -3.64 -5.72
CA VAL A 254 0.85 -3.62 -5.67
C VAL A 254 0.32 -4.67 -6.64
N GLY A 255 -0.54 -5.56 -6.17
CA GLY A 255 -1.28 -6.52 -6.99
C GLY A 255 -2.76 -6.49 -6.64
N LEU A 256 -3.59 -6.13 -7.62
CA LEU A 256 -5.04 -6.14 -7.52
C LEU A 256 -5.58 -7.17 -8.50
N THR A 257 -6.40 -8.13 -8.02
CA THR A 257 -6.92 -9.21 -8.88
C THR A 257 -8.41 -9.41 -8.65
N HIS A 258 -9.12 -9.80 -9.72
CA HIS A 258 -10.51 -10.22 -9.67
C HIS A 258 -10.64 -11.59 -10.33
N HIS A 259 -10.25 -12.63 -9.62
CA HIS A 259 -10.27 -14.00 -10.11
C HIS A 259 -10.11 -14.99 -8.93
N PRO A 260 -10.77 -16.16 -8.93
CA PRO A 260 -10.67 -17.15 -7.84
C PRO A 260 -9.24 -17.63 -7.56
N LYS A 261 -8.33 -17.57 -8.54
CA LYS A 261 -6.90 -17.88 -8.37
C LYS A 261 -6.02 -16.67 -8.09
N GLY A 262 -6.62 -15.55 -7.65
CA GLY A 262 -5.86 -14.32 -7.36
C GLY A 262 -4.84 -14.50 -6.24
N ASP A 263 -5.14 -15.29 -5.21
CA ASP A 263 -4.18 -15.59 -4.13
C ASP A 263 -2.96 -16.35 -4.68
N GLU A 264 -3.18 -17.35 -5.52
CA GLU A 264 -2.11 -18.12 -6.16
C GLU A 264 -1.28 -17.24 -7.11
N TYR A 265 -1.94 -16.33 -7.84
CA TYR A 265 -1.26 -15.35 -8.69
C TYR A 265 -0.34 -14.45 -7.85
N LEU A 266 -0.83 -13.86 -6.76
CA LEU A 266 -0.06 -12.98 -5.89
C LEU A 266 1.08 -13.71 -5.17
N GLU A 267 0.85 -14.96 -4.75
CA GLU A 267 1.86 -15.82 -4.15
C GLU A 267 3.05 -16.06 -5.10
N GLN A 268 2.79 -16.18 -6.40
CA GLN A 268 3.82 -16.40 -7.40
C GLN A 268 4.41 -15.10 -7.97
N LEU A 269 3.65 -14.00 -7.98
CA LEU A 269 4.12 -12.69 -8.40
C LEU A 269 5.22 -12.16 -7.46
N GLY A 270 5.01 -12.26 -6.14
CA GLY A 270 5.95 -11.76 -5.14
C GLY A 270 7.40 -12.21 -5.36
N PRO A 271 7.71 -13.51 -5.39
CA PRO A 271 9.07 -13.99 -5.58
C PRO A 271 9.68 -13.65 -6.95
N LYS A 272 8.88 -13.65 -8.02
CA LYS A 272 9.37 -13.26 -9.37
C LYS A 272 9.79 -11.80 -9.43
N VAL A 273 9.01 -10.91 -8.80
CA VAL A 273 9.37 -9.49 -8.68
C VAL A 273 10.59 -9.31 -7.77
N ASP A 274 10.63 -10.02 -6.64
CA ASP A 274 11.76 -9.94 -5.70
C ASP A 274 13.09 -10.39 -6.34
N ASP A 275 13.07 -11.38 -7.25
CA ASP A 275 14.23 -11.79 -8.03
C ASP A 275 14.74 -10.65 -8.92
N ILE A 276 13.85 -9.93 -9.60
CA ILE A 276 14.20 -8.74 -10.39
C ILE A 276 14.83 -7.65 -9.50
N MET A 277 14.20 -7.37 -8.36
CA MET A 277 14.63 -6.30 -7.45
C MET A 277 15.95 -6.64 -6.73
N SER A 278 16.27 -7.92 -6.55
CA SER A 278 17.53 -8.39 -5.96
C SER A 278 18.64 -8.64 -6.99
N GLY A 279 18.39 -8.41 -8.28
CA GLY A 279 19.38 -8.57 -9.35
C GLY A 279 19.65 -10.04 -9.75
N LYS A 280 18.67 -10.92 -9.53
CA LYS A 280 18.71 -12.33 -9.93
C LYS A 280 18.11 -12.59 -11.29
#